data_40f945144675bb3ab4c4df81599f2edc
#
_entry.id   40f945144675bb3ab4c4df81599f2edc
#
_cell.length_a   1.000
_cell.length_b   1.000
_cell.length_c   1.000
_cell.angle_alpha   90.00
_cell.angle_beta   90.00
_cell.angle_gamma   90.00
#
_symmetry.space_group_name_H-M   'P 1'
#
loop_
_entity.id
_entity.type
_entity.pdbx_description
1 polymer ?
#
loop_
_entity_poly.entity_id
_entity_poly.type
_entity_poly.pdbx_seq_one_letter_code
_entity_poly.pdbx_strand_id
1 'polypeptide(L)'
;QSRTGWQRPDGWERVLKSAEQYNLASEMVVHVTDGDGTLTSLLDDSAAMNRLVQAIGEEAQQYSGVNLDFEGLGFQDSGENLRQVQLKFTNFVDLLNQELKTNRSGLTLALHAPNSAYPGYDYQALGQIADRIIIMAYDYGSKPEPVNQVEQAVQMACSSVPAHKLLLGISAPSETAESIATKVGIAKRYNLGGVALWRLGVINEGMWQTLRANLIAER
;
A
#
# COMPACT_ATOMS: atom_id res chain seq x y z
N GLN A 1 -23.67 18.55 -2.57
CA GLN A 1 -22.71 19.22 -1.68
C GLN A 1 -21.59 18.24 -1.42
N SER A 2 -20.44 18.41 -2.08
CA SER A 2 -19.22 17.67 -1.74
C SER A 2 -18.82 18.07 -0.32
N ARG A 3 -19.02 17.19 0.63
CA ARG A 3 -18.48 17.37 1.97
C ARG A 3 -16.99 17.07 1.90
N THR A 4 -16.20 18.10 1.86
CA THR A 4 -14.77 18.05 2.13
C THR A 4 -14.60 17.78 3.63
N GLY A 5 -14.66 16.52 4.03
CA GLY A 5 -14.48 16.15 5.43
C GLY A 5 -14.03 14.71 5.53
N TRP A 6 -13.04 14.46 6.38
CA TRP A 6 -12.56 13.12 6.68
C TRP A 6 -13.62 12.32 7.45
N GLN A 7 -13.91 11.11 7.01
CA GLN A 7 -14.72 10.17 7.77
C GLN A 7 -13.77 9.27 8.55
N ARG A 8 -13.81 9.39 9.86
CA ARG A 8 -13.02 8.55 10.76
C ARG A 8 -13.90 7.48 11.39
N PRO A 9 -13.43 6.23 11.51
CA PRO A 9 -14.17 5.20 12.23
C PRO A 9 -14.27 5.54 13.73
N ASP A 10 -15.33 5.10 14.36
CA ASP A 10 -15.50 5.30 15.81
C ASP A 10 -14.32 4.71 16.59
N GLY A 11 -13.81 5.49 17.52
CA GLY A 11 -12.71 5.09 18.40
C GLY A 11 -11.31 5.16 17.75
N TRP A 12 -11.16 5.85 16.64
CA TRP A 12 -9.86 6.06 15.98
C TRP A 12 -8.81 6.68 16.91
N GLU A 13 -9.18 7.59 17.79
CA GLU A 13 -8.26 8.21 18.77
C GLU A 13 -7.67 7.16 19.73
N ARG A 14 -8.46 6.12 20.08
CA ARG A 14 -7.96 5.02 20.93
C ARG A 14 -6.90 4.20 20.23
N VAL A 15 -7.03 4.03 18.91
CA VAL A 15 -6.03 3.33 18.09
C VAL A 15 -4.73 4.12 18.07
N LEU A 16 -4.79 5.43 17.82
CA LEU A 16 -3.60 6.28 17.84
C LEU A 16 -2.92 6.29 19.22
N LYS A 17 -3.71 6.45 20.28
CA LYS A 17 -3.17 6.39 21.66
C LYS A 17 -2.51 5.05 21.98
N SER A 18 -3.07 3.94 21.48
CA SER A 18 -2.44 2.63 21.65
C SER A 18 -1.15 2.51 20.84
N ALA A 19 -1.13 3.00 19.59
CA ALA A 19 0.09 3.02 18.79
C ALA A 19 1.21 3.81 19.50
N GLU A 20 0.90 4.99 20.00
CA GLU A 20 1.82 5.82 20.79
C GLU A 20 2.33 5.08 22.05
N GLN A 21 1.43 4.45 22.81
CA GLN A 21 1.79 3.70 24.02
C GLN A 21 2.80 2.57 23.74
N TYR A 22 2.70 1.94 22.58
CA TYR A 22 3.59 0.86 22.16
C TYR A 22 4.73 1.33 21.27
N ASN A 23 4.92 2.64 21.12
CA ASN A 23 5.92 3.26 20.24
C ASN A 23 5.85 2.74 18.79
N LEU A 24 4.63 2.64 18.27
CA LEU A 24 4.35 2.25 16.89
C LEU A 24 4.09 3.48 16.04
N ALA A 25 4.68 3.51 14.84
CA ALA A 25 4.33 4.49 13.85
C ALA A 25 2.89 4.25 13.34
N SER A 26 2.14 5.32 13.12
CA SER A 26 0.79 5.26 12.55
C SER A 26 0.75 6.00 11.22
N GLU A 27 0.18 5.39 10.20
CA GLU A 27 -0.05 6.01 8.90
C GLU A 27 -1.56 6.15 8.65
N MET A 28 -1.94 7.30 8.09
CA MET A 28 -3.31 7.52 7.63
C MET A 28 -3.50 6.81 6.29
N VAL A 29 -4.48 5.90 6.21
CA VAL A 29 -4.84 5.27 4.92
C VAL A 29 -5.79 6.18 4.15
N VAL A 30 -5.42 6.49 2.91
CA VAL A 30 -6.29 7.17 1.94
C VAL A 30 -6.60 6.17 0.83
N HIS A 31 -7.84 5.68 0.82
CA HIS A 31 -8.27 4.60 -0.06
C HIS A 31 -9.31 5.07 -1.07
N VAL A 32 -9.17 4.64 -2.32
CA VAL A 32 -10.17 4.76 -3.38
C VAL A 32 -10.00 3.63 -4.40
N THR A 33 -11.12 3.16 -4.96
CA THR A 33 -11.12 2.22 -6.07
C THR A 33 -11.64 2.90 -7.34
N ASP A 34 -11.10 2.54 -8.50
CA ASP A 34 -11.48 3.12 -9.80
C ASP A 34 -12.63 2.37 -10.51
N GLY A 35 -13.40 1.56 -9.78
CA GLY A 35 -14.47 0.76 -10.38
C GLY A 35 -15.59 1.58 -11.06
N ASP A 36 -15.74 2.84 -10.70
CA ASP A 36 -16.70 3.80 -11.27
C ASP A 36 -16.02 4.94 -12.07
N GLY A 37 -14.70 4.89 -12.27
CA GLY A 37 -13.92 5.92 -12.95
C GLY A 37 -13.66 7.18 -12.12
N THR A 38 -13.97 7.16 -10.81
CA THR A 38 -13.75 8.32 -9.93
C THR A 38 -12.28 8.67 -9.81
N LEU A 39 -11.40 7.67 -9.66
CA LEU A 39 -9.96 7.89 -9.55
C LEU A 39 -9.37 8.40 -10.86
N THR A 40 -9.72 7.79 -11.99
CA THR A 40 -9.31 8.25 -13.32
C THR A 40 -9.73 9.70 -13.54
N SER A 41 -10.99 10.05 -13.20
CA SER A 41 -11.51 11.43 -13.32
C SER A 41 -10.76 12.41 -12.41
N LEU A 42 -10.38 11.99 -11.20
CA LEU A 42 -9.56 12.80 -10.28
C LEU A 42 -8.18 13.08 -10.88
N LEU A 43 -7.55 12.07 -11.48
CA LEU A 43 -6.21 12.21 -12.08
C LEU A 43 -6.22 13.06 -13.36
N ASP A 44 -7.39 13.32 -13.95
CA ASP A 44 -7.57 14.22 -15.09
C ASP A 44 -7.89 15.67 -14.70
N ASP A 45 -8.22 15.92 -13.42
CA ASP A 45 -8.51 17.28 -12.91
C ASP A 45 -7.38 17.77 -12.01
N SER A 46 -6.48 18.57 -12.55
CA SER A 46 -5.35 19.13 -11.80
C SER A 46 -5.77 19.97 -10.59
N ALA A 47 -6.91 20.66 -10.67
CA ALA A 47 -7.42 21.43 -9.54
C ALA A 47 -7.96 20.52 -8.43
N ALA A 48 -8.63 19.42 -8.79
CA ALA A 48 -9.07 18.42 -7.82
C ALA A 48 -7.88 17.69 -7.17
N MET A 49 -6.87 17.30 -7.96
CA MET A 49 -5.63 16.72 -7.44
C MET A 49 -4.96 17.62 -6.43
N ASN A 50 -4.75 18.91 -6.75
CA ASN A 50 -4.11 19.86 -5.83
C ASN A 50 -4.91 20.05 -4.54
N ARG A 51 -6.24 20.13 -4.61
CA ARG A 51 -7.09 20.20 -3.41
C ARG A 51 -6.97 18.95 -2.53
N LEU A 52 -6.91 17.77 -3.16
CA LEU A 52 -6.76 16.51 -2.43
C LEU A 52 -5.37 16.42 -1.78
N VAL A 53 -4.31 16.76 -2.51
CA VAL A 53 -2.94 16.78 -1.99
C VAL A 53 -2.83 17.69 -0.76
N GLN A 54 -3.36 18.91 -0.82
CA GLN A 54 -3.38 19.83 0.31
C GLN A 54 -4.17 19.25 1.51
N ALA A 55 -5.36 18.71 1.26
CA ALA A 55 -6.18 18.13 2.32
C ALA A 55 -5.50 16.92 2.99
N ILE A 56 -4.83 16.06 2.21
CA ILE A 56 -4.04 14.94 2.76
C ILE A 56 -2.85 15.48 3.57
N GLY A 57 -2.12 16.47 3.06
CA GLY A 57 -0.98 17.08 3.75
C GLY A 57 -1.36 17.71 5.09
N GLU A 58 -2.46 18.42 5.15
CA GLU A 58 -2.99 18.99 6.39
C GLU A 58 -3.37 17.91 7.42
N GLU A 59 -4.10 16.88 7.00
CA GLU A 59 -4.52 15.79 7.88
C GLU A 59 -3.34 14.93 8.34
N ALA A 60 -2.35 14.71 7.48
CA ALA A 60 -1.18 13.87 7.74
C ALA A 60 -0.32 14.33 8.94
N GLN A 61 -0.43 15.60 9.33
CA GLN A 61 0.32 16.16 10.48
C GLN A 61 0.02 15.45 11.81
N GLN A 62 -1.07 14.69 11.88
CA GLN A 62 -1.47 13.93 13.08
C GLN A 62 -0.89 12.50 13.10
N TYR A 63 -0.17 12.10 12.05
CA TYR A 63 0.33 10.73 11.84
C TYR A 63 1.82 10.73 11.51
N SER A 64 2.44 9.58 11.54
CA SER A 64 3.84 9.40 11.08
C SER A 64 3.97 9.47 9.56
N GLY A 65 2.88 9.28 8.85
CA GLY A 65 2.84 9.28 7.39
C GLY A 65 1.47 8.96 6.81
N VAL A 66 1.47 8.78 5.50
CA VAL A 66 0.30 8.42 4.70
C VAL A 66 0.54 7.09 4.00
N ASN A 67 -0.45 6.22 4.04
CA ASN A 67 -0.54 5.03 3.20
C ASN A 67 -1.57 5.31 2.11
N LEU A 68 -1.10 5.48 0.87
CA LEU A 68 -1.96 5.71 -0.28
C LEU A 68 -2.34 4.36 -0.89
N ASP A 69 -3.63 4.06 -0.87
CA ASP A 69 -4.23 2.80 -1.33
C ASP A 69 -5.24 3.11 -2.45
N PHE A 70 -4.69 3.44 -3.63
CA PHE A 70 -5.46 3.75 -4.83
C PHE A 70 -5.47 2.55 -5.76
N GLU A 71 -6.65 1.95 -5.92
CA GLU A 71 -6.80 0.66 -6.57
C GLU A 71 -7.54 0.73 -7.91
N GLY A 72 -7.32 -0.27 -8.77
CA GLY A 72 -8.09 -0.49 -9.99
C GLY A 72 -7.54 0.20 -11.24
N LEU A 73 -6.43 0.93 -11.16
CA LEU A 73 -5.88 1.66 -12.29
C LEU A 73 -5.35 0.74 -13.39
N GLY A 74 -5.63 1.11 -14.63
CA GLY A 74 -5.12 0.45 -15.82
C GLY A 74 -5.84 -0.85 -16.19
N PHE A 75 -6.98 -1.17 -15.56
CA PHE A 75 -7.75 -2.36 -15.94
C PHE A 75 -8.18 -2.26 -17.40
N GLN A 76 -7.78 -3.27 -18.22
CA GLN A 76 -7.99 -3.33 -19.67
C GLN A 76 -7.28 -2.24 -20.50
N ASP A 77 -6.52 -1.35 -19.88
CA ASP A 77 -5.71 -0.39 -20.63
C ASP A 77 -4.46 -1.04 -21.22
N SER A 78 -4.02 -0.52 -22.35
CA SER A 78 -2.81 -0.97 -23.04
C SER A 78 -2.18 0.16 -23.87
N GLY A 79 -0.95 -0.04 -24.32
CA GLY A 79 -0.26 0.92 -25.19
C GLY A 79 -0.18 2.32 -24.59
N GLU A 80 -0.53 3.33 -25.38
CA GLU A 80 -0.44 4.74 -24.93
C GLU A 80 -1.42 5.08 -23.82
N ASN A 81 -2.64 4.50 -23.81
CA ASN A 81 -3.60 4.75 -22.73
C ASN A 81 -3.04 4.31 -21.37
N LEU A 82 -2.47 3.11 -21.29
CA LEU A 82 -1.84 2.62 -20.06
C LEU A 82 -0.71 3.53 -19.63
N ARG A 83 0.15 3.96 -20.57
CA ARG A 83 1.24 4.88 -20.27
C ARG A 83 0.71 6.19 -19.67
N GLN A 84 -0.38 6.75 -20.20
CA GLN A 84 -0.98 7.98 -19.69
C GLN A 84 -1.53 7.80 -18.27
N VAL A 85 -2.19 6.67 -17.97
CA VAL A 85 -2.64 6.33 -16.61
C VAL A 85 -1.46 6.28 -15.65
N GLN A 86 -0.39 5.56 -16.01
CA GLN A 86 0.82 5.46 -15.20
C GLN A 86 1.46 6.84 -14.92
N LEU A 87 1.57 7.67 -15.94
CA LEU A 87 2.14 9.02 -15.82
C LEU A 87 1.31 9.92 -14.91
N LYS A 88 -0.02 9.92 -15.07
CA LYS A 88 -0.93 10.73 -14.24
C LYS A 88 -0.86 10.31 -12.78
N PHE A 89 -0.90 9.01 -12.50
CA PHE A 89 -0.78 8.50 -11.14
C PHE A 89 0.59 8.83 -10.53
N THR A 90 1.66 8.61 -11.26
CA THR A 90 3.02 8.97 -10.81
C THR A 90 3.14 10.46 -10.49
N ASN A 91 2.57 11.33 -11.34
CA ASN A 91 2.54 12.77 -11.08
C ASN A 91 1.77 13.13 -9.80
N PHE A 92 0.60 12.51 -9.58
CA PHE A 92 -0.15 12.71 -8.34
C PHE A 92 0.67 12.29 -7.11
N VAL A 93 1.32 11.13 -7.17
CA VAL A 93 2.16 10.61 -6.08
C VAL A 93 3.36 11.54 -5.81
N ASP A 94 3.96 12.11 -6.84
CA ASP A 94 5.07 13.06 -6.68
C ASP A 94 4.60 14.36 -6.01
N LEU A 95 3.48 14.93 -6.44
CA LEU A 95 2.87 16.11 -5.82
C LEU A 95 2.56 15.85 -4.34
N LEU A 96 1.97 14.69 -4.03
CA LEU A 96 1.68 14.31 -2.64
C LEU A 96 2.97 14.16 -1.82
N ASN A 97 3.98 13.49 -2.34
CA ASN A 97 5.26 13.34 -1.66
C ASN A 97 5.95 14.69 -1.38
N GLN A 98 5.88 15.63 -2.32
CA GLN A 98 6.40 16.99 -2.11
C GLN A 98 5.67 17.69 -0.96
N GLU A 99 4.35 17.60 -0.89
CA GLU A 99 3.54 18.15 0.21
C GLU A 99 3.87 17.49 1.55
N LEU A 100 3.93 16.16 1.61
CA LEU A 100 4.24 15.41 2.82
C LEU A 100 5.63 15.70 3.38
N LYS A 101 6.62 15.94 2.51
CA LYS A 101 7.98 16.33 2.93
C LYS A 101 8.01 17.65 3.70
N THR A 102 7.10 18.58 3.42
CA THR A 102 7.01 19.84 4.17
C THR A 102 6.71 19.59 5.65
N ASN A 103 5.96 18.53 5.95
CA ASN A 103 5.52 18.12 7.28
C ASN A 103 6.37 16.99 7.87
N ARG A 104 7.41 16.53 7.16
CA ARG A 104 8.23 15.35 7.53
C ARG A 104 7.43 14.06 7.69
N SER A 105 6.31 13.95 6.98
CA SER A 105 5.46 12.76 6.95
C SER A 105 5.96 11.78 5.88
N GLY A 106 5.98 10.48 6.22
CA GLY A 106 6.36 9.43 5.27
C GLY A 106 5.26 9.11 4.25
N LEU A 107 5.64 8.52 3.13
CA LEU A 107 4.73 8.03 2.10
C LEU A 107 4.91 6.55 1.84
N THR A 108 3.90 5.77 2.17
CA THR A 108 3.77 4.35 1.80
C THR A 108 2.71 4.22 0.70
N LEU A 109 2.96 3.40 -0.32
CA LEU A 109 1.99 3.05 -1.34
C LEU A 109 1.54 1.60 -1.16
N ALA A 110 0.23 1.34 -1.13
CA ALA A 110 -0.31 0.00 -1.33
C ALA A 110 -0.68 -0.15 -2.81
N LEU A 111 -0.03 -1.07 -3.51
CA LEU A 111 -0.17 -1.21 -4.96
C LEU A 111 -0.57 -2.63 -5.34
N HIS A 112 -1.45 -2.75 -6.34
CA HIS A 112 -1.67 -4.02 -7.00
C HIS A 112 -0.35 -4.63 -7.46
N ALA A 113 -0.20 -5.96 -7.28
CA ALA A 113 1.00 -6.68 -7.67
C ALA A 113 1.31 -6.49 -9.17
N PRO A 114 2.59 -6.46 -9.58
CA PRO A 114 2.94 -6.25 -10.99
C PRO A 114 2.42 -7.33 -11.96
N ASN A 115 2.06 -8.50 -11.44
CA ASN A 115 1.46 -9.61 -12.18
C ASN A 115 -0.08 -9.66 -12.06
N SER A 116 -0.71 -8.60 -11.56
CA SER A 116 -2.17 -8.47 -11.45
C SER A 116 -2.82 -8.01 -12.76
N ALA A 117 -4.15 -7.93 -12.78
CA ALA A 117 -4.93 -7.38 -13.90
C ALA A 117 -4.92 -5.83 -13.96
N TYR A 118 -4.21 -5.17 -13.07
CA TYR A 118 -4.19 -3.71 -12.93
C TYR A 118 -2.78 -3.14 -13.16
N PRO A 119 -2.34 -2.98 -14.41
CA PRO A 119 -0.97 -2.56 -14.74
C PRO A 119 -0.74 -1.05 -14.64
N GLY A 120 -1.67 -0.27 -14.08
CA GLY A 120 -1.61 1.20 -14.03
C GLY A 120 -0.54 1.80 -13.11
N TYR A 121 0.37 0.98 -12.57
CA TYR A 121 1.38 1.40 -11.59
C TYR A 121 2.80 1.23 -12.14
N ASP A 122 3.49 2.34 -12.40
CA ASP A 122 4.90 2.31 -12.75
C ASP A 122 5.75 2.12 -11.49
N TYR A 123 6.04 0.86 -11.15
CA TYR A 123 6.81 0.51 -9.96
C TYR A 123 8.19 1.16 -9.92
N GLN A 124 8.83 1.35 -11.08
CA GLN A 124 10.15 1.97 -11.14
C GLN A 124 10.08 3.45 -10.76
N ALA A 125 9.16 4.20 -11.35
CA ALA A 125 8.99 5.62 -11.06
C ALA A 125 8.48 5.83 -9.63
N LEU A 126 7.46 5.06 -9.20
CA LEU A 126 6.88 5.13 -7.86
C LEU A 126 7.88 4.76 -6.76
N GLY A 127 8.75 3.77 -7.01
CA GLY A 127 9.81 3.36 -6.07
C GLY A 127 10.90 4.42 -5.86
N GLN A 128 11.03 5.38 -6.77
CA GLN A 128 11.92 6.54 -6.59
C GLN A 128 11.32 7.59 -5.67
N ILE A 129 9.98 7.70 -5.66
CA ILE A 129 9.23 8.74 -4.96
C ILE A 129 8.90 8.30 -3.53
N ALA A 130 8.29 7.11 -3.38
CA ALA A 130 7.79 6.61 -2.10
C ALA A 130 8.91 6.12 -1.17
N ASP A 131 8.66 6.19 0.13
CA ASP A 131 9.54 5.59 1.15
C ASP A 131 9.39 4.08 1.17
N ARG A 132 8.15 3.56 1.02
CA ARG A 132 7.81 2.14 1.01
C ARG A 132 6.71 1.84 0.01
N ILE A 133 6.71 0.60 -0.50
CA ILE A 133 5.66 0.05 -1.33
C ILE A 133 5.23 -1.30 -0.76
N ILE A 134 3.94 -1.44 -0.46
CA ILE A 134 3.30 -2.71 -0.14
C ILE A 134 2.85 -3.35 -1.45
N ILE A 135 3.38 -4.53 -1.75
CA ILE A 135 2.97 -5.35 -2.89
C ILE A 135 1.73 -6.13 -2.48
N MET A 136 0.55 -5.81 -2.97
CA MET A 136 -0.68 -6.56 -2.71
C MET A 136 -0.70 -7.87 -3.51
N ALA A 137 0.16 -8.82 -3.11
CA ALA A 137 0.33 -10.11 -3.78
C ALA A 137 -0.68 -11.14 -3.27
N TYR A 138 -1.97 -10.84 -3.47
CA TYR A 138 -3.11 -11.67 -3.07
C TYR A 138 -4.28 -11.50 -4.03
N ASP A 139 -5.41 -12.19 -3.75
CA ASP A 139 -6.61 -12.25 -4.59
C ASP A 139 -6.40 -12.93 -5.95
N TYR A 140 -5.50 -13.92 -5.99
CA TYR A 140 -5.27 -14.77 -7.17
C TYR A 140 -6.35 -15.86 -7.35
N GLY A 141 -7.38 -15.88 -6.51
CA GLY A 141 -8.53 -16.80 -6.61
C GLY A 141 -8.42 -18.12 -5.83
N SER A 142 -7.22 -18.53 -5.46
CA SER A 142 -7.01 -19.73 -4.61
C SER A 142 -6.72 -19.35 -3.17
N LYS A 143 -7.07 -20.22 -2.22
CA LYS A 143 -6.78 -20.07 -0.79
C LYS A 143 -6.12 -21.34 -0.25
N PRO A 144 -4.95 -21.25 0.37
CA PRO A 144 -4.07 -20.07 0.49
C PRO A 144 -3.62 -19.53 -0.87
N GLU A 145 -3.16 -18.27 -0.87
CA GLU A 145 -2.64 -17.63 -2.10
C GLU A 145 -1.48 -18.44 -2.68
N PRO A 146 -1.45 -18.64 -4.02
CA PRO A 146 -0.46 -19.51 -4.68
C PRO A 146 0.95 -18.96 -4.52
N VAL A 147 1.84 -19.75 -3.93
CA VAL A 147 3.23 -19.38 -3.64
C VAL A 147 3.98 -18.90 -4.87
N ASN A 148 3.80 -19.57 -6.00
CA ASN A 148 4.46 -19.22 -7.28
C ASN A 148 4.03 -17.86 -7.81
N GLN A 149 2.74 -17.47 -7.66
CA GLN A 149 2.24 -16.15 -8.09
C GLN A 149 2.72 -15.05 -7.14
N VAL A 150 2.70 -15.30 -5.83
CA VAL A 150 3.26 -14.40 -4.82
C VAL A 150 4.74 -14.15 -5.06
N GLU A 151 5.52 -15.22 -5.30
CA GLU A 151 6.96 -15.12 -5.58
C GLU A 151 7.24 -14.38 -6.89
N GLN A 152 6.44 -14.63 -7.94
CA GLN A 152 6.54 -13.90 -9.20
C GLN A 152 6.30 -12.40 -9.02
N ALA A 153 5.26 -12.02 -8.24
CA ALA A 153 4.99 -10.61 -7.92
C ALA A 153 6.19 -9.93 -7.24
N VAL A 154 6.79 -10.62 -6.25
CA VAL A 154 7.97 -10.13 -5.55
C VAL A 154 9.17 -9.98 -6.49
N GLN A 155 9.44 -10.98 -7.34
CA GLN A 155 10.53 -10.91 -8.32
C GLN A 155 10.37 -9.73 -9.27
N MET A 156 9.17 -9.52 -9.82
CA MET A 156 8.88 -8.40 -10.70
C MET A 156 9.05 -7.05 -9.98
N ALA A 157 8.55 -6.91 -8.75
CA ALA A 157 8.73 -5.69 -7.98
C ALA A 157 10.20 -5.40 -7.65
N CYS A 158 10.97 -6.43 -7.25
CA CYS A 158 12.40 -6.31 -6.96
C CYS A 158 13.27 -5.96 -8.19
N SER A 159 12.76 -6.21 -9.41
CA SER A 159 13.47 -5.79 -10.64
C SER A 159 13.42 -4.28 -10.87
N SER A 160 12.50 -3.58 -10.21
CA SER A 160 12.21 -2.16 -10.42
C SER A 160 12.43 -1.28 -9.18
N VAL A 161 12.33 -1.87 -7.98
CA VAL A 161 12.39 -1.15 -6.70
C VAL A 161 13.40 -1.82 -5.76
N PRO A 162 14.23 -1.06 -5.05
CA PRO A 162 15.13 -1.62 -4.03
C PRO A 162 14.36 -2.44 -2.99
N ALA A 163 14.80 -3.67 -2.74
CA ALA A 163 14.08 -4.63 -1.90
C ALA A 163 13.74 -4.12 -0.50
N HIS A 164 14.62 -3.32 0.12
CA HIS A 164 14.39 -2.76 1.45
C HIS A 164 13.22 -1.76 1.51
N LYS A 165 12.78 -1.20 0.38
CA LYS A 165 11.58 -0.36 0.28
C LYS A 165 10.29 -1.17 0.07
N LEU A 166 10.39 -2.46 -0.24
CA LEU A 166 9.26 -3.32 -0.55
C LEU A 166 8.77 -4.07 0.70
N LEU A 167 7.47 -4.08 0.91
CA LEU A 167 6.79 -4.90 1.91
C LEU A 167 5.90 -5.92 1.18
N LEU A 168 5.96 -7.19 1.57
CA LEU A 168 5.03 -8.18 1.03
C LEU A 168 3.68 -8.07 1.74
N GLY A 169 2.64 -7.71 1.00
CA GLY A 169 1.25 -7.74 1.47
C GLY A 169 0.77 -9.17 1.62
N ILE A 170 0.16 -9.48 2.77
CA ILE A 170 -0.40 -10.78 3.11
C ILE A 170 -1.85 -10.58 3.55
N SER A 171 -2.80 -11.17 2.81
CA SER A 171 -4.22 -11.15 3.16
C SER A 171 -4.54 -12.27 4.15
N ALA A 172 -4.58 -11.96 5.45
CA ALA A 172 -4.84 -12.96 6.50
C ALA A 172 -6.12 -13.80 6.30
N PRO A 173 -7.24 -13.26 5.74
CA PRO A 173 -8.43 -14.05 5.42
C PRO A 173 -8.20 -15.14 4.36
N SER A 174 -7.14 -15.02 3.57
CA SER A 174 -6.79 -15.98 2.52
C SER A 174 -5.71 -16.96 2.95
N GLU A 175 -5.20 -16.86 4.18
CA GLU A 175 -4.02 -17.60 4.62
C GLU A 175 -4.30 -18.49 5.84
N THR A 176 -3.42 -19.45 6.07
CA THR A 176 -3.29 -20.23 7.30
C THR A 176 -2.00 -19.83 8.04
N ALA A 177 -1.81 -20.30 9.26
CA ALA A 177 -0.57 -20.06 10.01
C ALA A 177 0.66 -20.59 9.26
N GLU A 178 0.56 -21.76 8.61
CA GLU A 178 1.63 -22.38 7.82
C GLU A 178 1.94 -21.57 6.55
N SER A 179 0.89 -21.15 5.83
CA SER A 179 1.07 -20.38 4.59
C SER A 179 1.60 -18.97 4.86
N ILE A 180 1.26 -18.35 5.99
CA ILE A 180 1.88 -17.10 6.45
C ILE A 180 3.39 -17.29 6.66
N ALA A 181 3.83 -18.40 7.31
CA ALA A 181 5.26 -18.68 7.47
C ALA A 181 5.97 -18.76 6.12
N THR A 182 5.32 -19.40 5.13
CA THR A 182 5.84 -19.49 3.76
C THR A 182 6.02 -18.10 3.13
N LYS A 183 5.01 -17.21 3.26
CA LYS A 183 5.08 -15.83 2.71
C LYS A 183 6.14 -14.99 3.42
N VAL A 184 6.26 -15.11 4.75
CA VAL A 184 7.36 -14.47 5.50
C VAL A 184 8.72 -15.00 5.01
N GLY A 185 8.82 -16.30 4.72
CA GLY A 185 10.00 -16.91 4.12
C GLY A 185 10.37 -16.32 2.75
N ILE A 186 9.38 -16.00 1.90
CA ILE A 186 9.59 -15.29 0.63
C ILE A 186 10.17 -13.90 0.91
N ALA A 187 9.52 -13.11 1.79
CA ALA A 187 9.99 -11.76 2.11
C ALA A 187 11.46 -11.76 2.58
N LYS A 188 11.85 -12.71 3.43
CA LYS A 188 13.24 -12.88 3.89
C LYS A 188 14.19 -13.26 2.76
N ARG A 189 13.81 -14.21 1.89
CA ARG A 189 14.64 -14.68 0.78
C ARG A 189 14.99 -13.57 -0.18
N TYR A 190 14.07 -12.65 -0.41
CA TYR A 190 14.28 -11.49 -1.29
C TYR A 190 14.79 -10.24 -0.55
N ASN A 191 15.13 -10.34 0.73
CA ASN A 191 15.58 -9.22 1.58
C ASN A 191 14.63 -8.01 1.53
N LEU A 192 13.33 -8.27 1.53
CA LEU A 192 12.34 -7.19 1.58
C LEU A 192 12.43 -6.43 2.91
N GLY A 193 11.96 -5.18 2.93
CA GLY A 193 11.86 -4.38 4.15
C GLY A 193 10.91 -4.97 5.20
N GLY A 194 10.05 -5.91 4.84
CA GLY A 194 9.17 -6.58 5.77
C GLY A 194 7.92 -7.18 5.13
N VAL A 195 6.89 -7.36 5.94
CA VAL A 195 5.56 -7.80 5.53
C VAL A 195 4.50 -6.79 6.00
N ALA A 196 3.39 -6.70 5.27
CA ALA A 196 2.21 -5.93 5.65
C ALA A 196 1.00 -6.87 5.72
N LEU A 197 0.22 -6.79 6.80
CA LEU A 197 -0.87 -7.73 7.04
C LEU A 197 -2.22 -7.07 6.81
N TRP A 198 -3.01 -7.59 5.91
CA TRP A 198 -4.41 -7.26 5.72
C TRP A 198 -5.26 -8.35 6.36
N ARG A 199 -5.95 -8.15 7.46
CA ARG A 199 -5.94 -6.98 8.34
C ARG A 199 -5.92 -7.44 9.81
N LEU A 200 -5.57 -6.54 10.72
CA LEU A 200 -5.35 -6.82 12.14
C LEU A 200 -6.49 -7.61 12.81
N GLY A 201 -7.74 -7.24 12.61
CA GLY A 201 -8.89 -7.83 13.31
C GLY A 201 -9.27 -9.27 12.91
N VAL A 202 -8.57 -9.87 11.93
CA VAL A 202 -8.84 -11.23 11.44
C VAL A 202 -7.66 -12.20 11.61
N ILE A 203 -6.60 -11.76 12.25
CA ILE A 203 -5.42 -12.58 12.54
C ILE A 203 -5.71 -13.38 13.81
N ASN A 204 -5.74 -14.70 13.70
CA ASN A 204 -5.96 -15.60 14.85
C ASN A 204 -4.66 -15.86 15.62
N GLU A 205 -4.79 -16.49 16.80
CA GLU A 205 -3.64 -16.74 17.68
C GLU A 205 -2.55 -17.62 17.03
N GLY A 206 -2.93 -18.64 16.26
CA GLY A 206 -1.96 -19.48 15.54
C GLY A 206 -1.14 -18.68 14.53
N MET A 207 -1.77 -17.75 13.80
CA MET A 207 -1.09 -16.83 12.89
C MET A 207 -0.16 -15.88 13.66
N TRP A 208 -0.61 -15.34 14.81
CA TRP A 208 0.23 -14.51 15.67
C TRP A 208 1.47 -15.23 16.20
N GLN A 209 1.32 -16.50 16.63
CA GLN A 209 2.44 -17.31 17.08
C GLN A 209 3.44 -17.54 15.94
N THR A 210 2.95 -17.81 14.73
CA THR A 210 3.79 -17.97 13.54
C THR A 210 4.54 -16.68 13.21
N LEU A 211 3.86 -15.54 13.24
CA LEU A 211 4.49 -14.24 12.98
C LEU A 211 5.57 -13.95 14.03
N ARG A 212 5.28 -14.12 15.33
CA ARG A 212 6.27 -13.92 16.40
C ARG A 212 7.49 -14.83 16.27
N ALA A 213 7.30 -16.08 15.82
CA ALA A 213 8.39 -17.02 15.62
C ALA A 213 9.26 -16.72 14.39
N ASN A 214 8.70 -16.04 13.40
CA ASN A 214 9.37 -15.83 12.10
C ASN A 214 9.78 -14.38 11.85
N LEU A 215 9.25 -13.39 12.56
CA LEU A 215 9.63 -11.99 12.44
C LEU A 215 10.51 -11.59 13.62
N ILE A 216 11.63 -10.95 13.33
CA ILE A 216 12.44 -10.26 14.32
C ILE A 216 12.00 -8.81 14.25
N ALA A 217 11.44 -8.28 15.33
CA ALA A 217 11.18 -6.85 15.44
C ALA A 217 12.53 -6.14 15.50
N GLU A 218 12.83 -5.26 14.57
CA GLU A 218 13.90 -4.28 14.75
C GLU A 218 13.51 -3.38 15.94
N ARG A 219 14.39 -3.29 16.91
CA ARG A 219 14.21 -2.47 18.11
C ARG A 219 14.75 -1.08 17.88
#